data_77203fc399e34e4d465cd754a5996e80
#
_entry.id   77203fc399e34e4d465cd754a5996e80
#
_cell.length_a   1.000
_cell.length_b   1.000
_cell.length_c   1.000
_cell.angle_alpha   90.00
_cell.angle_beta   90.00
_cell.angle_gamma   90.00
#
_symmetry.space_group_name_H-M   'P 1'
#
loop_
_entity.id
_entity.type
_entity.pdbx_description
1 polymer ?
#
loop_
_entity_poly.entity_id
_entity_poly.type
_entity_poly.pdbx_seq_one_letter_code
_entity_poly.pdbx_strand_id
1 'polypeptide(L)'
;PRDEVLIKPQISGIIAEVYKEAGQSVKQGEVLAKVKVIPELGQLNSAESRVRLAEINAAQAETDFARTQKLYNDKLISAEEYEKGEVSVKQAREELQTAKDNLEIVKEGITKNSASFSSTLIRSTITGLILDVPIKVGNSVIMSNTFNDGTTIATVANMNDLIFRGNIDETEVGRVHEGMPVKLTIGALQNLSFDATLEYISPKGVEENGANQFEIKAAIAAPDSVQIRTGEIGRA
;
A
#
# COMPACT_ATOMS: atom_id res chain seq x y z
N PRO A 1 8.26 19.02 1.89
CA PRO A 1 9.17 17.86 1.96
C PRO A 1 9.79 17.55 0.61
N ARG A 2 10.92 16.83 0.60
CA ARG A 2 11.57 16.38 -0.65
C ARG A 2 10.71 15.38 -1.38
N ASP A 3 10.19 14.41 -0.66
CA ASP A 3 9.37 13.34 -1.19
C ASP A 3 8.03 13.25 -0.45
N GLU A 4 6.98 13.14 -1.24
CA GLU A 4 5.63 12.85 -0.78
C GLU A 4 5.21 11.50 -1.34
N VAL A 5 4.86 10.57 -0.46
CA VAL A 5 4.47 9.22 -0.85
C VAL A 5 2.97 9.07 -0.74
N LEU A 6 2.35 8.75 -1.88
CA LEU A 6 0.93 8.44 -1.96
C LEU A 6 0.71 6.99 -1.55
N ILE A 7 0.09 6.78 -0.42
CA ILE A 7 -0.29 5.43 0.05
C ILE A 7 -1.56 5.00 -0.68
N LYS A 8 -1.47 3.88 -1.38
CA LYS A 8 -2.55 3.32 -2.19
C LYS A 8 -2.93 1.92 -1.69
N PRO A 9 -4.19 1.48 -1.87
CA PRO A 9 -4.63 0.16 -1.46
C PRO A 9 -4.06 -0.92 -2.38
N GLN A 10 -3.82 -2.11 -1.83
CA GLN A 10 -3.41 -3.30 -2.58
C GLN A 10 -4.59 -4.11 -3.10
N ILE A 11 -5.80 -3.81 -2.62
CA ILE A 11 -7.06 -4.44 -3.03
C ILE A 11 -8.13 -3.37 -3.22
N SER A 12 -9.09 -3.64 -4.10
CA SER A 12 -10.27 -2.80 -4.26
C SER A 12 -11.36 -3.18 -3.24
N GLY A 13 -12.14 -2.20 -2.80
CA GLY A 13 -13.21 -2.44 -1.83
C GLY A 13 -13.81 -1.15 -1.29
N ILE A 14 -14.40 -1.23 -0.10
CA ILE A 14 -14.96 -0.08 0.64
C ILE A 14 -14.14 0.14 1.91
N ILE A 15 -13.85 1.40 2.24
CA ILE A 15 -13.21 1.77 3.50
C ILE A 15 -14.15 1.42 4.66
N ALA A 16 -13.70 0.46 5.48
CA ALA A 16 -14.43 0.05 6.68
C ALA A 16 -14.07 0.94 7.88
N GLU A 17 -12.80 1.28 8.04
CA GLU A 17 -12.28 2.06 9.16
C GLU A 17 -11.12 2.93 8.70
N VAL A 18 -10.99 4.11 9.30
CA VAL A 18 -9.85 5.02 9.16
C VAL A 18 -9.26 5.24 10.55
N TYR A 19 -7.99 4.92 10.74
CA TYR A 19 -7.32 4.94 12.04
C TYR A 19 -6.48 6.19 12.27
N LYS A 20 -6.13 6.89 11.20
CA LYS A 20 -5.23 8.06 11.24
C LYS A 20 -5.82 9.21 10.45
N GLU A 21 -5.51 10.42 10.93
CA GLU A 21 -5.95 11.67 10.34
C GLU A 21 -4.75 12.51 9.87
N ALA A 22 -5.01 13.51 9.01
CA ALA A 22 -4.02 14.47 8.59
C ALA A 22 -3.42 15.23 9.81
N GLY A 23 -2.12 15.47 9.78
CA GLY A 23 -1.38 16.09 10.86
C GLY A 23 -0.82 15.11 11.91
N GLN A 24 -1.15 13.83 11.86
CA GLN A 24 -0.60 12.82 12.74
C GLN A 24 0.69 12.22 12.20
N SER A 25 1.63 11.90 13.09
CA SER A 25 2.82 11.14 12.73
C SER A 25 2.51 9.65 12.58
N VAL A 26 3.20 9.00 11.64
CA VAL A 26 3.06 7.58 11.36
C VAL A 26 4.43 6.94 11.17
N LYS A 27 4.56 5.69 11.64
CA LYS A 27 5.75 4.86 11.40
C LYS A 27 5.53 3.94 10.20
N GLN A 28 6.61 3.54 9.56
CA GLN A 28 6.56 2.50 8.53
C GLN A 28 5.91 1.22 9.07
N GLY A 29 4.97 0.65 8.33
CA GLY A 29 4.19 -0.53 8.72
C GLY A 29 2.96 -0.24 9.59
N GLU A 30 2.79 0.98 10.10
CA GLU A 30 1.63 1.37 10.91
C GLU A 30 0.35 1.44 10.06
N VAL A 31 -0.77 0.97 10.62
CA VAL A 31 -2.05 0.89 9.91
C VAL A 31 -2.69 2.26 9.81
N LEU A 32 -3.11 2.65 8.61
CA LEU A 32 -3.79 3.91 8.29
C LEU A 32 -5.30 3.72 8.15
N ALA A 33 -5.70 2.67 7.43
CA ALA A 33 -7.10 2.38 7.15
C ALA A 33 -7.32 0.87 6.94
N LYS A 34 -8.59 0.45 7.01
CA LYS A 34 -9.02 -0.91 6.71
C LYS A 34 -10.00 -0.90 5.55
N VAL A 35 -9.75 -1.76 4.57
CA VAL A 35 -10.63 -1.99 3.43
C VAL A 35 -11.42 -3.27 3.63
N LYS A 36 -12.70 -3.22 3.38
CA LYS A 36 -13.57 -4.40 3.25
C LYS A 36 -13.67 -4.76 1.78
N VAL A 37 -13.29 -5.99 1.45
CA VAL A 37 -13.39 -6.51 0.07
C VAL A 37 -14.84 -6.62 -0.34
N ILE A 38 -15.14 -6.25 -1.59
CA ILE A 38 -16.40 -6.57 -2.25
C ILE A 38 -16.09 -7.66 -3.27
N PRO A 39 -16.43 -8.92 -2.98
CA PRO A 39 -16.12 -10.00 -3.90
C PRO A 39 -16.94 -9.86 -5.19
N GLU A 40 -16.33 -10.16 -6.31
CA GLU A 40 -17.04 -10.32 -7.57
C GLU A 40 -17.91 -11.57 -7.52
N LEU A 41 -19.20 -11.43 -7.84
CA LEU A 41 -20.18 -12.53 -7.73
C LEU A 41 -19.78 -13.77 -8.53
N GLY A 42 -19.16 -13.60 -9.71
CA GLY A 42 -18.71 -14.72 -10.54
C GLY A 42 -17.59 -15.50 -9.87
N GLN A 43 -16.60 -14.80 -9.30
CA GLN A 43 -15.50 -15.42 -8.57
C GLN A 43 -15.99 -16.09 -7.29
N LEU A 44 -16.89 -15.44 -6.55
CA LEU A 44 -17.48 -16.00 -5.35
C LEU A 44 -18.22 -17.31 -5.63
N ASN A 45 -19.13 -17.31 -6.63
CA ASN A 45 -19.87 -18.50 -7.02
C ASN A 45 -18.95 -19.65 -7.48
N SER A 46 -17.89 -19.32 -8.22
CA SER A 46 -16.89 -20.29 -8.67
C SER A 46 -16.14 -20.93 -7.48
N ALA A 47 -15.69 -20.09 -6.52
CA ALA A 47 -14.99 -20.55 -5.33
C ALA A 47 -15.92 -21.43 -4.44
N GLU A 48 -17.17 -21.02 -4.23
CA GLU A 48 -18.16 -21.82 -3.49
C GLU A 48 -18.45 -23.16 -4.16
N SER A 49 -18.49 -23.19 -5.50
CA SER A 49 -18.68 -24.40 -6.26
C SER A 49 -17.52 -25.38 -6.11
N ARG A 50 -16.28 -24.85 -6.11
CA ARG A 50 -15.06 -25.67 -5.85
C ARG A 50 -15.06 -26.28 -4.45
N VAL A 51 -15.46 -25.52 -3.44
CA VAL A 51 -15.59 -26.05 -2.07
C VAL A 51 -16.59 -27.20 -2.03
N ARG A 52 -17.79 -27.03 -2.62
CA ARG A 52 -18.79 -28.12 -2.65
C ARG A 52 -18.28 -29.37 -3.35
N LEU A 53 -17.55 -29.24 -4.47
CA LEU A 53 -16.96 -30.39 -5.16
C LEU A 53 -15.89 -31.07 -4.30
N ALA A 54 -15.00 -30.31 -3.68
CA ALA A 54 -13.96 -30.84 -2.81
C ALA A 54 -14.55 -31.50 -1.56
N GLU A 55 -15.66 -31.01 -1.00
CA GLU A 55 -16.39 -31.65 0.10
C GLU A 55 -16.95 -33.02 -0.29
N ILE A 56 -17.54 -33.11 -1.48
CA ILE A 56 -18.06 -34.39 -1.99
C ILE A 56 -16.91 -35.39 -2.19
N ASN A 57 -15.80 -34.95 -2.79
CA ASN A 57 -14.64 -35.82 -3.02
C ASN A 57 -14.00 -36.29 -1.71
N ALA A 58 -13.86 -35.39 -0.73
CA ALA A 58 -13.32 -35.74 0.58
C ALA A 58 -14.22 -36.73 1.33
N ALA A 59 -15.53 -36.53 1.32
CA ALA A 59 -16.49 -37.45 1.92
C ALA A 59 -16.48 -38.82 1.25
N GLN A 60 -16.36 -38.88 -0.08
CA GLN A 60 -16.22 -40.14 -0.81
C GLN A 60 -14.92 -40.87 -0.44
N ALA A 61 -13.78 -40.15 -0.45
CA ALA A 61 -12.48 -40.71 -0.10
C ALA A 61 -12.47 -41.27 1.37
N GLU A 62 -13.10 -40.53 2.29
CA GLU A 62 -13.23 -40.99 3.70
C GLU A 62 -14.08 -42.27 3.80
N THR A 63 -15.19 -42.34 3.06
CA THR A 63 -16.04 -43.52 3.03
C THR A 63 -15.31 -44.74 2.47
N ASP A 64 -14.57 -44.53 1.38
CA ASP A 64 -13.80 -45.61 0.75
C ASP A 64 -12.64 -46.06 1.63
N PHE A 65 -11.95 -45.13 2.26
CA PHE A 65 -10.89 -45.45 3.22
C PHE A 65 -11.41 -46.20 4.44
N ALA A 66 -12.56 -45.81 4.99
CA ALA A 66 -13.17 -46.52 6.10
C ALA A 66 -13.48 -48.01 5.74
N ARG A 67 -13.86 -48.27 4.47
CA ARG A 67 -14.04 -49.64 3.98
C ARG A 67 -12.69 -50.33 3.83
N THR A 68 -11.69 -49.71 3.24
CA THR A 68 -10.32 -50.22 3.09
C THR A 68 -9.71 -50.55 4.46
N GLN A 69 -9.92 -49.72 5.46
CA GLN A 69 -9.42 -49.93 6.83
C GLN A 69 -10.02 -51.18 7.46
N LYS A 70 -11.33 -51.44 7.25
CA LYS A 70 -11.96 -52.68 7.72
C LYS A 70 -11.37 -53.92 7.05
N LEU A 71 -11.21 -53.88 5.72
CA LEU A 71 -10.63 -54.99 4.97
C LEU A 71 -9.17 -55.27 5.40
N TYR A 72 -8.40 -54.25 5.68
CA TYR A 72 -7.03 -54.40 6.19
C TYR A 72 -6.99 -55.01 7.58
N ASN A 73 -7.86 -54.55 8.48
CA ASN A 73 -7.99 -55.13 9.82
C ASN A 73 -8.39 -56.64 9.80
N ASP A 74 -9.23 -56.99 8.82
CA ASP A 74 -9.66 -58.37 8.57
C ASP A 74 -8.60 -59.17 7.77
N LYS A 75 -7.42 -58.55 7.47
CA LYS A 75 -6.30 -59.14 6.70
C LYS A 75 -6.67 -59.57 5.25
N LEU A 76 -7.64 -58.89 4.66
CA LEU A 76 -8.14 -59.21 3.30
C LEU A 76 -7.45 -58.41 2.20
N ILE A 77 -6.66 -57.38 2.55
CA ILE A 77 -5.90 -56.55 1.62
C ILE A 77 -4.46 -56.37 2.07
N SER A 78 -3.59 -55.93 1.15
CA SER A 78 -2.18 -55.66 1.41
C SER A 78 -1.96 -54.33 2.15
N ALA A 79 -0.80 -54.17 2.81
CA ALA A 79 -0.39 -52.91 3.41
C ALA A 79 -0.28 -51.80 2.34
N GLU A 80 0.21 -52.12 1.14
CA GLU A 80 0.31 -51.18 0.03
C GLU A 80 -1.06 -50.61 -0.36
N GLU A 81 -2.09 -51.45 -0.40
CA GLU A 81 -3.46 -51.02 -0.74
C GLU A 81 -4.07 -50.13 0.34
N TYR A 82 -3.79 -50.45 1.62
CA TYR A 82 -4.17 -49.63 2.77
C TYR A 82 -3.49 -48.25 2.69
N GLU A 83 -2.17 -48.18 2.46
CA GLU A 83 -1.40 -46.95 2.34
C GLU A 83 -1.89 -46.07 1.17
N LYS A 84 -2.23 -46.65 0.02
CA LYS A 84 -2.86 -45.93 -1.11
C LYS A 84 -4.18 -45.26 -0.70
N GLY A 85 -5.00 -45.96 0.06
CA GLY A 85 -6.26 -45.42 0.59
C GLY A 85 -6.00 -44.23 1.56
N GLU A 86 -5.02 -44.37 2.46
CA GLU A 86 -4.63 -43.30 3.37
C GLU A 86 -4.14 -42.05 2.64
N VAL A 87 -3.28 -42.22 1.61
CA VAL A 87 -2.80 -41.12 0.77
C VAL A 87 -3.94 -40.43 0.06
N SER A 88 -4.90 -41.21 -0.51
CA SER A 88 -6.07 -40.66 -1.18
C SER A 88 -6.92 -39.75 -0.27
N VAL A 89 -7.17 -40.16 0.97
CA VAL A 89 -7.90 -39.35 1.94
C VAL A 89 -7.13 -38.07 2.30
N LYS A 90 -5.82 -38.18 2.52
CA LYS A 90 -4.98 -37.03 2.80
C LYS A 90 -5.03 -36.01 1.65
N GLN A 91 -4.90 -36.48 0.42
CA GLN A 91 -4.97 -35.61 -0.77
C GLN A 91 -6.33 -34.92 -0.89
N ALA A 92 -7.43 -35.66 -0.71
CA ALA A 92 -8.77 -35.07 -0.79
C ALA A 92 -9.04 -34.04 0.31
N ARG A 93 -8.51 -34.25 1.53
CA ARG A 93 -8.59 -33.28 2.62
C ARG A 93 -7.79 -32.01 2.33
N GLU A 94 -6.59 -32.14 1.79
CA GLU A 94 -5.76 -30.99 1.40
C GLU A 94 -6.41 -30.18 0.28
N GLU A 95 -7.02 -30.85 -0.70
CA GLU A 95 -7.78 -30.18 -1.76
C GLU A 95 -8.97 -29.40 -1.20
N LEU A 96 -9.71 -30.00 -0.24
CA LEU A 96 -10.81 -29.31 0.44
C LEU A 96 -10.33 -28.11 1.24
N GLN A 97 -9.21 -28.25 1.96
CA GLN A 97 -8.64 -27.12 2.72
C GLN A 97 -8.21 -26.00 1.79
N THR A 98 -7.53 -26.31 0.70
CA THR A 98 -7.13 -25.36 -0.34
C THR A 98 -8.33 -24.63 -0.96
N ALA A 99 -9.43 -25.36 -1.24
CA ALA A 99 -10.64 -24.76 -1.75
C ALA A 99 -11.30 -23.81 -0.75
N LYS A 100 -11.31 -24.17 0.55
CA LYS A 100 -11.83 -23.31 1.64
C LYS A 100 -10.98 -22.06 1.82
N ASP A 101 -9.66 -22.18 1.82
CA ASP A 101 -8.74 -21.04 1.92
C ASP A 101 -8.92 -20.08 0.74
N ASN A 102 -9.09 -20.62 -0.47
CA ASN A 102 -9.36 -19.80 -1.64
C ASN A 102 -10.70 -19.05 -1.54
N LEU A 103 -11.75 -19.71 -1.04
CA LEU A 103 -13.05 -19.07 -0.80
C LEU A 103 -12.92 -17.95 0.24
N GLU A 104 -12.16 -18.16 1.30
CA GLU A 104 -11.90 -17.13 2.32
C GLU A 104 -11.15 -15.93 1.72
N ILE A 105 -10.12 -16.15 0.87
CA ILE A 105 -9.43 -15.08 0.15
C ILE A 105 -10.40 -14.29 -0.73
N VAL A 106 -11.28 -14.97 -1.46
CA VAL A 106 -12.28 -14.29 -2.33
C VAL A 106 -13.26 -13.47 -1.50
N LYS A 107 -13.70 -13.97 -0.33
CA LYS A 107 -14.67 -13.28 0.55
C LYS A 107 -14.05 -12.15 1.37
N GLU A 108 -12.88 -12.36 1.92
CA GLU A 108 -12.29 -11.49 2.94
C GLU A 108 -10.97 -10.85 2.53
N GLY A 109 -10.40 -11.26 1.39
CA GLY A 109 -9.09 -10.78 0.91
C GLY A 109 -7.89 -11.37 1.64
N ILE A 110 -8.11 -12.22 2.64
CA ILE A 110 -7.08 -12.86 3.48
C ILE A 110 -7.52 -14.25 3.91
N THR A 111 -6.56 -15.12 4.25
CA THR A 111 -6.82 -16.32 5.04
C THR A 111 -6.53 -16.06 6.52
N LYS A 112 -7.16 -16.81 7.41
CA LYS A 112 -6.92 -16.72 8.87
C LYS A 112 -5.45 -16.94 9.26
N ASN A 113 -4.75 -17.76 8.50
CA ASN A 113 -3.34 -18.08 8.73
C ASN A 113 -2.37 -16.96 8.27
N SER A 114 -2.84 -15.99 7.48
CA SER A 114 -2.02 -14.93 6.89
C SER A 114 -2.43 -13.52 7.36
N ALA A 115 -3.08 -13.41 8.51
CA ALA A 115 -3.57 -12.13 9.06
C ALA A 115 -2.48 -11.04 9.22
N SER A 116 -1.22 -11.44 9.42
CA SER A 116 -0.07 -10.51 9.49
C SER A 116 0.27 -9.86 8.14
N PHE A 117 -0.07 -10.51 7.02
CA PHE A 117 0.14 -10.04 5.65
C PHE A 117 -1.17 -9.55 5.00
N SER A 118 -2.13 -9.18 5.81
CA SER A 118 -3.45 -8.77 5.32
C SER A 118 -3.35 -7.58 4.38
N SER A 119 -3.72 -7.78 3.12
CA SER A 119 -3.88 -6.70 2.13
C SER A 119 -5.08 -5.80 2.41
N THR A 120 -5.97 -6.21 3.34
CA THR A 120 -7.11 -5.39 3.77
C THR A 120 -6.72 -4.27 4.72
N LEU A 121 -5.56 -4.38 5.41
CA LEU A 121 -5.00 -3.35 6.26
C LEU A 121 -4.01 -2.50 5.45
N ILE A 122 -4.39 -1.26 5.19
CA ILE A 122 -3.52 -0.31 4.48
C ILE A 122 -2.54 0.27 5.47
N ARG A 123 -1.25 0.06 5.20
CA ARG A 123 -0.15 0.46 6.06
C ARG A 123 0.70 1.53 5.40
N SER A 124 1.29 2.40 6.21
CA SER A 124 2.29 3.34 5.71
C SER A 124 3.55 2.62 5.23
N THR A 125 4.05 3.01 4.06
CA THR A 125 5.29 2.50 3.48
C THR A 125 6.52 3.23 3.99
N ILE A 126 6.34 4.42 4.59
CA ILE A 126 7.39 5.26 5.15
C ILE A 126 7.03 5.76 6.54
N THR A 127 8.04 6.21 7.29
CA THR A 127 7.84 6.98 8.52
C THR A 127 7.78 8.46 8.19
N GLY A 128 6.79 9.19 8.73
CA GLY A 128 6.64 10.62 8.45
C GLY A 128 5.39 11.23 9.06
N LEU A 129 5.03 12.39 8.54
CA LEU A 129 3.79 13.10 8.85
C LEU A 129 2.75 12.83 7.77
N ILE A 130 1.52 12.57 8.18
CA ILE A 130 0.39 12.45 7.26
C ILE A 130 -0.03 13.86 6.86
N LEU A 131 0.11 14.18 5.57
CA LEU A 131 -0.25 15.49 5.02
C LEU A 131 -1.75 15.58 4.73
N ASP A 132 -2.31 14.51 4.19
CA ASP A 132 -3.71 14.46 3.78
C ASP A 132 -4.25 13.01 3.85
N VAL A 133 -5.57 12.90 4.14
CA VAL A 133 -6.35 11.65 4.12
C VAL A 133 -7.67 11.95 3.38
N PRO A 134 -7.68 11.87 2.05
CA PRO A 134 -8.83 12.28 1.23
C PRO A 134 -10.01 11.31 1.31
N ILE A 135 -9.86 10.16 1.96
CA ILE A 135 -10.88 9.12 2.06
C ILE A 135 -11.70 9.23 3.35
N LYS A 136 -12.92 8.68 3.30
CA LYS A 136 -13.82 8.54 4.45
C LYS A 136 -14.36 7.12 4.53
N VAL A 137 -14.80 6.72 5.72
CA VAL A 137 -15.53 5.45 5.91
C VAL A 137 -16.71 5.41 4.95
N GLY A 138 -16.87 4.30 4.25
CA GLY A 138 -17.88 4.09 3.20
C GLY A 138 -17.44 4.46 1.78
N ASN A 139 -16.30 5.14 1.58
CA ASN A 139 -15.80 5.40 0.24
C ASN A 139 -15.33 4.11 -0.44
N SER A 140 -15.64 3.98 -1.72
CA SER A 140 -15.06 2.94 -2.58
C SER A 140 -13.62 3.31 -2.94
N VAL A 141 -12.73 2.33 -2.89
CA VAL A 141 -11.33 2.48 -3.27
C VAL A 141 -10.93 1.42 -4.30
N ILE A 142 -10.07 1.81 -5.21
CA ILE A 142 -9.60 0.97 -6.32
C ILE A 142 -8.08 0.84 -6.19
N MET A 143 -7.56 -0.40 -6.31
CA MET A 143 -6.12 -0.64 -6.35
C MET A 143 -5.51 -0.05 -7.62
N SER A 144 -4.24 0.35 -7.52
CA SER A 144 -3.45 0.82 -8.67
C SER A 144 -3.17 -0.34 -9.63
N ASN A 145 -3.29 -0.08 -10.94
CA ASN A 145 -2.91 -1.02 -12.00
C ASN A 145 -2.34 -0.25 -13.20
N THR A 146 -1.98 -0.95 -14.28
CA THR A 146 -1.39 -0.37 -15.49
C THR A 146 -2.26 0.71 -16.16
N PHE A 147 -3.56 0.69 -15.95
CA PHE A 147 -4.53 1.61 -16.58
C PHE A 147 -5.12 2.63 -15.60
N ASN A 148 -4.90 2.46 -14.30
CA ASN A 148 -5.48 3.31 -13.27
C ASN A 148 -4.49 3.51 -12.11
N ASP A 149 -4.22 4.76 -11.79
CA ASP A 149 -3.34 5.14 -10.67
C ASP A 149 -3.84 4.70 -9.29
N GLY A 150 -5.09 4.25 -9.21
CA GLY A 150 -5.71 3.85 -7.96
C GLY A 150 -6.10 5.02 -7.05
N THR A 151 -6.83 4.70 -6.00
CA THR A 151 -7.30 5.70 -5.02
C THR A 151 -6.19 6.00 -4.01
N THR A 152 -5.87 7.27 -3.80
CA THR A 152 -4.97 7.69 -2.71
C THR A 152 -5.72 7.60 -1.38
N ILE A 153 -5.13 6.88 -0.42
CA ILE A 153 -5.65 6.70 0.94
C ILE A 153 -5.13 7.78 1.86
N ALA A 154 -3.83 8.04 1.79
CA ALA A 154 -3.15 9.08 2.54
C ALA A 154 -1.91 9.54 1.77
N THR A 155 -1.51 10.78 2.02
CA THR A 155 -0.21 11.32 1.59
C THR A 155 0.67 11.43 2.82
N VAL A 156 1.83 10.77 2.79
CA VAL A 156 2.80 10.78 3.90
C VAL A 156 4.11 11.35 3.41
N ALA A 157 4.74 12.21 4.23
CA ALA A 157 6.00 12.82 3.88
C ALA A 157 6.97 12.89 5.08
N ASN A 158 8.27 12.82 4.78
CA ASN A 158 9.30 13.08 5.77
C ASN A 158 9.50 14.59 5.91
N MET A 159 9.04 15.16 7.02
CA MET A 159 9.16 16.60 7.29
C MET A 159 10.55 17.03 7.77
N ASN A 160 11.46 16.10 8.00
CA ASN A 160 12.85 16.42 8.35
C ASN A 160 13.72 16.71 7.12
N ASP A 161 13.21 16.41 5.91
CA ASP A 161 13.91 16.68 4.63
C ASP A 161 13.05 17.62 3.79
N LEU A 162 13.25 18.90 4.03
CA LEU A 162 12.52 19.96 3.34
C LEU A 162 13.34 20.55 2.21
N ILE A 163 12.69 20.77 1.08
CA ILE A 163 13.28 21.48 -0.06
C ILE A 163 12.45 22.70 -0.43
N PHE A 164 13.13 23.76 -0.81
CA PHE A 164 12.55 24.87 -1.52
C PHE A 164 12.55 24.54 -3.01
N ARG A 165 11.42 24.77 -3.67
CA ARG A 165 11.31 24.76 -5.13
C ARG A 165 10.89 26.15 -5.57
N GLY A 166 11.63 26.73 -6.50
CA GLY A 166 11.36 28.04 -7.05
C GLY A 166 11.77 28.11 -8.50
N ASN A 167 11.42 29.23 -9.14
CA ASN A 167 11.81 29.51 -10.51
C ASN A 167 12.72 30.73 -10.52
N ILE A 168 13.75 30.66 -11.33
CA ILE A 168 14.67 31.77 -11.58
C ILE A 168 14.60 32.17 -13.05
N ASP A 169 14.68 33.49 -13.32
CA ASP A 169 14.65 34.01 -14.66
C ASP A 169 15.95 33.73 -15.45
N GLU A 170 15.84 33.58 -16.77
CA GLU A 170 16.95 33.34 -17.69
C GLU A 170 18.08 34.35 -17.53
N THR A 171 17.77 35.60 -17.21
CA THR A 171 18.77 36.64 -17.02
C THR A 171 19.63 36.49 -15.78
N GLU A 172 19.13 35.70 -14.78
CA GLU A 172 19.81 35.50 -13.50
C GLU A 172 20.38 34.08 -13.33
N VAL A 173 19.85 33.08 -14.06
CA VAL A 173 20.31 31.70 -13.93
C VAL A 173 21.81 31.51 -14.15
N GLY A 174 22.43 32.33 -15.00
CA GLY A 174 23.88 32.30 -15.26
C GLY A 174 24.77 32.76 -14.09
N ARG A 175 24.15 33.37 -13.05
CA ARG A 175 24.87 33.88 -11.86
C ARG A 175 24.83 32.91 -10.69
N VAL A 176 23.99 31.87 -10.73
CA VAL A 176 23.83 30.89 -9.67
C VAL A 176 24.45 29.58 -10.08
N HIS A 177 24.93 28.82 -9.09
CA HIS A 177 25.50 27.49 -9.28
C HIS A 177 25.12 26.60 -8.11
N GLU A 178 25.16 25.30 -8.34
CA GLU A 178 24.96 24.29 -7.30
C GLU A 178 25.97 24.46 -6.16
N GLY A 179 25.53 24.26 -4.92
CA GLY A 179 26.32 24.50 -3.71
C GLY A 179 26.26 25.94 -3.18
N MET A 180 25.61 26.86 -3.88
CA MET A 180 25.50 28.25 -3.44
C MET A 180 24.60 28.38 -2.20
N PRO A 181 25.01 29.15 -1.16
CA PRO A 181 24.16 29.41 -0.01
C PRO A 181 23.01 30.33 -0.39
N VAL A 182 21.81 30.01 0.06
CA VAL A 182 20.59 30.76 -0.19
C VAL A 182 19.92 31.11 1.13
N LYS A 183 19.43 32.32 1.29
CA LYS A 183 18.61 32.75 2.43
C LYS A 183 17.14 32.75 2.00
N LEU A 184 16.35 31.88 2.64
CA LEU A 184 14.93 31.77 2.37
C LEU A 184 14.12 32.52 3.43
N THR A 185 13.13 33.27 3.00
CA THR A 185 12.09 33.85 3.86
C THR A 185 10.76 33.23 3.50
N ILE A 186 10.00 32.79 4.49
CA ILE A 186 8.68 32.17 4.29
C ILE A 186 7.61 33.20 4.65
N GLY A 187 6.65 33.43 3.78
CA GLY A 187 5.62 34.46 3.96
C GLY A 187 4.81 34.31 5.24
N ALA A 188 4.56 33.07 5.68
CA ALA A 188 3.88 32.77 6.94
C ALA A 188 4.75 33.03 8.19
N LEU A 189 6.07 33.11 8.03
CA LEU A 189 7.07 33.27 9.12
C LEU A 189 7.94 34.50 8.86
N GLN A 190 7.30 35.66 8.71
CA GLN A 190 7.90 36.94 8.22
C GLN A 190 9.17 37.39 8.94
N ASN A 191 9.42 36.91 10.16
CA ASN A 191 10.59 37.31 10.97
C ASN A 191 11.68 36.24 11.02
N LEU A 192 11.54 35.15 10.27
CA LEU A 192 12.49 34.04 10.25
C LEU A 192 13.10 33.90 8.86
N SER A 193 14.42 33.82 8.82
CA SER A 193 15.16 33.43 7.63
C SER A 193 15.78 32.06 7.84
N PHE A 194 15.74 31.23 6.83
CA PHE A 194 16.29 29.88 6.83
C PHE A 194 17.48 29.83 5.91
N ASP A 195 18.56 29.23 6.39
CA ASP A 195 19.70 28.95 5.54
C ASP A 195 19.36 27.71 4.68
N ALA A 196 19.64 27.82 3.40
CA ALA A 196 19.47 26.74 2.44
C ALA A 196 20.68 26.64 1.52
N THR A 197 20.84 25.49 0.88
CA THR A 197 21.89 25.28 -0.11
C THR A 197 21.25 24.90 -1.43
N LEU A 198 21.62 25.58 -2.51
CA LEU A 198 21.15 25.27 -3.84
C LEU A 198 21.71 23.93 -4.30
N GLU A 199 20.83 22.94 -4.54
CA GLU A 199 21.23 21.57 -4.90
C GLU A 199 21.04 21.27 -6.39
N TYR A 200 20.10 21.99 -7.03
CA TYR A 200 19.74 21.65 -8.40
C TYR A 200 19.25 22.90 -9.15
N ILE A 201 19.68 23.01 -10.39
CA ILE A 201 19.21 23.98 -11.36
C ILE A 201 18.77 23.18 -12.58
N SER A 202 17.52 23.38 -13.03
CA SER A 202 17.01 22.67 -14.20
C SER A 202 17.82 23.04 -15.46
N PRO A 203 18.31 22.06 -16.23
CA PRO A 203 18.98 22.34 -17.51
C PRO A 203 17.99 22.78 -18.60
N LYS A 204 16.67 22.67 -18.35
CA LYS A 204 15.61 23.05 -19.29
C LYS A 204 14.79 24.18 -18.71
N GLY A 205 14.76 25.28 -19.45
CA GLY A 205 13.83 26.38 -19.16
C GLY A 205 12.41 26.03 -19.60
N VAL A 206 11.44 26.58 -18.90
CA VAL A 206 10.02 26.53 -19.21
C VAL A 206 9.51 27.93 -19.39
N GLU A 207 8.83 28.22 -20.50
CA GLU A 207 8.20 29.49 -20.70
C GLU A 207 6.93 29.61 -19.86
N GLU A 208 6.94 30.55 -18.93
CA GLU A 208 5.81 30.86 -18.07
C GLU A 208 5.56 32.39 -18.11
N ASN A 209 4.32 32.78 -18.44
CA ASN A 209 3.91 34.19 -18.56
C ASN A 209 4.79 35.02 -19.51
N GLY A 210 5.36 34.42 -20.56
CA GLY A 210 6.19 35.13 -21.57
C GLY A 210 7.64 35.33 -21.16
N ALA A 211 8.10 34.69 -20.06
CA ALA A 211 9.50 34.67 -19.63
C ALA A 211 10.00 33.24 -19.52
N ASN A 212 11.26 33.00 -19.92
CA ASN A 212 11.92 31.73 -19.69
C ASN A 212 12.35 31.65 -18.24
N GLN A 213 11.86 30.59 -17.56
CA GLN A 213 12.16 30.32 -16.15
C GLN A 213 12.79 28.93 -15.99
N PHE A 214 13.74 28.82 -15.06
CA PHE A 214 14.44 27.59 -14.73
C PHE A 214 14.09 27.18 -13.32
N GLU A 215 13.62 25.96 -13.14
CA GLU A 215 13.35 25.40 -11.81
C GLU A 215 14.65 25.26 -11.02
N ILE A 216 14.65 25.72 -9.79
CA ILE A 216 15.73 25.53 -8.82
C ILE A 216 15.22 24.78 -7.61
N LYS A 217 16.11 23.99 -6.98
CA LYS A 217 15.82 23.29 -5.71
C LYS A 217 16.92 23.58 -4.72
N ALA A 218 16.54 23.97 -3.51
CA ALA A 218 17.47 24.19 -2.43
C ALA A 218 17.07 23.40 -1.18
N ALA A 219 18.02 22.71 -0.56
CA ALA A 219 17.81 22.01 0.69
C ALA A 219 17.74 23.03 1.83
N ILE A 220 16.71 22.96 2.66
CA ILE A 220 16.47 23.85 3.77
C ILE A 220 17.06 23.26 5.03
N ALA A 221 17.94 23.98 5.71
CA ALA A 221 18.38 23.67 7.06
C ALA A 221 17.37 24.25 8.06
N ALA A 222 16.23 23.57 8.24
CA ALA A 222 15.23 23.98 9.20
C ALA A 222 15.59 23.49 10.62
N PRO A 223 15.58 24.35 11.64
CA PRO A 223 15.73 23.90 13.02
C PRO A 223 14.48 23.11 13.46
N ASP A 224 14.65 22.07 14.28
CA ASP A 224 13.57 21.20 14.79
C ASP A 224 12.45 21.95 15.54
N SER A 225 12.72 23.18 15.96
CA SER A 225 11.78 24.03 16.70
C SER A 225 10.76 24.76 15.81
N VAL A 226 10.90 24.72 14.48
CA VAL A 226 10.04 25.47 13.54
C VAL A 226 9.23 24.51 12.71
N GLN A 227 7.91 24.57 12.84
CA GLN A 227 7.00 23.79 12.00
C GLN A 227 6.74 24.53 10.68
N ILE A 228 7.41 24.10 9.61
CA ILE A 228 7.15 24.55 8.25
C ILE A 228 6.12 23.61 7.62
N ARG A 229 5.07 24.17 7.02
CA ARG A 229 4.04 23.38 6.32
C ARG A 229 4.40 23.20 4.85
N THR A 230 3.90 22.13 4.25
CA THR A 230 4.01 21.92 2.81
C THR A 230 3.19 22.96 2.04
N GLY A 231 3.73 23.45 0.91
CA GLY A 231 3.03 24.43 0.07
C GLY A 231 3.11 25.87 0.57
N GLU A 232 3.89 26.18 1.61
CA GLU A 232 4.16 27.56 2.01
C GLU A 232 5.02 28.26 0.96
N ILE A 233 4.65 29.54 0.66
CA ILE A 233 5.37 30.36 -0.32
C ILE A 233 6.59 30.96 0.33
N GLY A 234 7.77 30.63 -0.20
CA GLY A 234 9.05 31.19 0.19
C GLY A 234 9.61 32.12 -0.88
N ARG A 235 10.51 33.00 -0.46
CA ARG A 235 11.34 33.84 -1.34
C ARG A 235 12.81 33.62 -0.98
N ALA A 236 13.63 33.51 -2.00
CA ALA A 236 15.08 33.38 -1.91
C ALA A 236 15.75 34.72 -2.22
#